data_f1c82e913f3cf6532583e22770210e03
#
_entry.id   f1c82e913f3cf6532583e22770210e03
#
_cell.length_a   1.000
_cell.length_b   1.000
_cell.length_c   1.000
_cell.angle_alpha   90.00
_cell.angle_beta   90.00
_cell.angle_gamma   90.00
#
_symmetry.space_group_name_H-M   'P 1'
#
loop_
_entity.id
_entity.type
_entity.pdbx_description
1 polymer ?
#
loop_
_entity_poly.entity_id
_entity_poly.type
_entity_poly.pdbx_seq_one_letter_code
_entity_poly.pdbx_strand_id
1 'polypeptide(L)'
;MTKKVFFSGVLFLLMLFAGNLEAASNESLEKRIEKLEERERSKYKKGESEILVYFKNGFKMRSRDNQFKFQAGGRIMHDWGSFAENQKFEQSMGNQENGARFRRVRFFMAGMLYNQVKFMWDIDVDGGANGVTFKDMYISFPRIPVLGNFQVGHFKRPASLDSVTSSKYLTFLERSLANTFFKTRNVGFAFFNQHFNKRLTWFTFANKETSERPPDFTIDGDWNVTSRLTGLPYISEDHRRWLHMGLSWSHENATNNKVTFRGARDSEITSTFLTTGELEAETFNIIGLEGAYNWNQFGIQGEYVLTDIERKAGGNGLLDAFYVQGSWYLTGENRRYYRKNGAIARFRPNQNFSWDKKWSEGNGTGALQLAVRYSELDLNDSGAGIAGGEQKSLTLGLNWELNPVSRIMYNFVHAKFSDGTGADSGKLISNLVRFQVDF
;
A
#
# COMPACT_ATOMS: atom_id res chain seq x y z
N MET A 1 -13.96 -19.98 10.18
CA MET A 1 -15.37 -20.37 10.00
C MET A 1 -15.93 -21.20 11.16
N THR A 2 -15.50 -21.03 12.41
CA THR A 2 -15.87 -22.02 13.44
C THR A 2 -16.15 -21.45 14.83
N LYS A 3 -16.58 -20.20 14.99
CA LYS A 3 -17.09 -19.72 16.29
C LYS A 3 -18.32 -18.80 16.20
N LYS A 4 -18.87 -18.50 15.00
CA LYS A 4 -20.24 -17.97 14.89
C LYS A 4 -21.30 -19.08 14.97
N VAL A 5 -20.92 -20.34 14.68
CA VAL A 5 -21.82 -21.50 14.75
C VAL A 5 -22.12 -21.89 16.18
N PHE A 6 -21.20 -21.65 17.13
CA PHE A 6 -21.46 -22.01 18.54
C PHE A 6 -22.50 -21.12 19.24
N PHE A 7 -22.62 -19.87 18.81
CA PHE A 7 -23.64 -18.98 19.38
C PHE A 7 -25.02 -19.16 18.73
N SER A 8 -25.07 -19.50 17.43
CA SER A 8 -26.34 -19.84 16.75
C SER A 8 -26.85 -21.24 17.13
N GLY A 9 -25.95 -22.19 17.39
CA GLY A 9 -26.33 -23.54 17.81
C GLY A 9 -26.94 -23.59 19.21
N VAL A 10 -26.46 -22.77 20.14
CA VAL A 10 -27.02 -22.67 21.48
C VAL A 10 -28.36 -21.95 21.46
N LEU A 11 -28.58 -20.99 20.58
CA LEU A 11 -29.87 -20.32 20.41
C LEU A 11 -30.90 -21.24 19.74
N PHE A 12 -30.46 -22.10 18.79
CA PHE A 12 -31.33 -23.05 18.10
C PHE A 12 -31.68 -24.28 18.98
N LEU A 13 -30.75 -24.74 19.85
CA LEU A 13 -31.08 -25.76 20.85
C LEU A 13 -32.02 -25.25 21.94
N LEU A 14 -31.96 -23.97 22.29
CA LEU A 14 -32.91 -23.35 23.25
C LEU A 14 -34.32 -23.21 22.67
N MET A 15 -34.47 -23.09 21.34
CA MET A 15 -35.78 -23.07 20.67
C MET A 15 -36.38 -24.45 20.48
N LEU A 16 -35.61 -25.52 20.42
CA LEU A 16 -36.09 -26.90 20.30
C LEU A 16 -36.56 -27.53 21.65
N PHE A 17 -36.15 -26.95 22.78
CA PHE A 17 -36.64 -27.36 24.11
C PHE A 17 -37.80 -26.53 24.63
N ALA A 18 -38.31 -25.58 23.85
CA ALA A 18 -39.45 -24.73 24.22
C ALA A 18 -40.83 -25.41 24.05
N GLY A 19 -40.85 -26.72 23.86
CA GLY A 19 -42.11 -27.46 23.64
C GLY A 19 -42.84 -27.94 24.91
N ASN A 20 -42.22 -27.89 26.08
CA ASN A 20 -42.89 -28.26 27.34
C ASN A 20 -42.14 -27.77 28.60
N LEU A 21 -41.94 -26.48 28.71
CA LEU A 21 -41.56 -25.86 29.98
C LEU A 21 -42.38 -24.59 30.11
N GLU A 22 -43.12 -24.51 31.22
CA GLU A 22 -43.79 -23.30 31.66
C GLU A 22 -42.89 -22.11 31.47
N ALA A 23 -43.40 -21.05 30.83
CA ALA A 23 -42.68 -19.83 30.48
C ALA A 23 -42.02 -19.24 31.73
N ALA A 24 -40.76 -19.60 31.97
CA ALA A 24 -39.91 -18.81 32.84
C ALA A 24 -39.87 -17.41 32.23
N SER A 25 -40.43 -16.46 32.95
CA SER A 25 -40.60 -15.08 32.46
C SER A 25 -39.27 -14.58 31.91
N ASN A 26 -39.28 -13.81 30.80
CA ASN A 26 -38.07 -13.16 30.22
C ASN A 26 -37.20 -12.50 31.30
N GLU A 27 -37.85 -11.98 32.36
CA GLU A 27 -37.21 -11.39 33.54
C GLU A 27 -36.31 -12.38 34.31
N SER A 28 -36.63 -13.68 34.35
CA SER A 28 -35.78 -14.69 35.01
C SER A 28 -34.56 -15.06 34.18
N LEU A 29 -34.67 -14.99 32.85
CA LEU A 29 -33.56 -15.20 31.93
C LEU A 29 -32.64 -13.99 31.91
N GLU A 30 -33.17 -12.78 31.90
CA GLU A 30 -32.38 -11.54 31.99
C GLU A 30 -31.59 -11.48 33.30
N LYS A 31 -32.20 -11.77 34.45
CA LYS A 31 -31.51 -11.86 35.76
C LYS A 31 -30.40 -12.94 35.75
N ARG A 32 -30.58 -14.05 35.04
CA ARG A 32 -29.54 -15.08 34.92
C ARG A 32 -28.41 -14.66 34.00
N ILE A 33 -28.72 -13.97 32.93
CA ILE A 33 -27.71 -13.40 32.01
C ILE A 33 -26.88 -12.34 32.75
N GLU A 34 -27.54 -11.41 33.44
CA GLU A 34 -26.91 -10.38 34.25
C GLU A 34 -25.96 -10.98 35.31
N LYS A 35 -26.43 -11.99 36.03
CA LYS A 35 -25.66 -12.70 37.05
C LYS A 35 -24.47 -13.49 36.47
N LEU A 36 -24.59 -14.01 35.24
CA LEU A 36 -23.49 -14.65 34.51
C LEU A 36 -22.49 -13.62 34.03
N GLU A 37 -22.97 -12.47 33.55
CA GLU A 37 -22.11 -11.36 33.14
C GLU A 37 -21.37 -10.74 34.35
N GLU A 38 -22.02 -10.57 35.49
CA GLU A 38 -21.38 -10.14 36.73
C GLU A 38 -20.35 -11.15 37.22
N ARG A 39 -20.64 -12.45 37.19
CA ARG A 39 -19.66 -13.50 37.49
C ARG A 39 -18.47 -13.51 36.55
N GLU A 40 -18.68 -13.26 35.29
CA GLU A 40 -17.58 -13.11 34.32
C GLU A 40 -16.76 -11.84 34.59
N ARG A 41 -17.42 -10.72 34.91
CA ARG A 41 -16.77 -9.47 35.29
C ARG A 41 -15.99 -9.57 36.60
N SER A 42 -16.50 -10.34 37.57
CA SER A 42 -15.85 -10.50 38.90
C SER A 42 -14.61 -11.40 38.86
N LYS A 43 -14.38 -12.14 37.79
CA LYS A 43 -13.16 -12.94 37.63
C LYS A 43 -11.89 -12.09 37.42
N TYR A 44 -12.04 -10.84 37.05
CA TYR A 44 -10.93 -9.94 36.75
C TYR A 44 -10.89 -8.78 37.75
N LYS A 45 -9.69 -8.43 38.20
CA LYS A 45 -9.49 -7.22 38.98
C LYS A 45 -9.85 -5.99 38.15
N LYS A 46 -10.24 -4.90 38.83
CA LYS A 46 -10.54 -3.64 38.17
C LYS A 46 -9.34 -3.22 37.27
N GLY A 47 -9.56 -3.13 35.96
CA GLY A 47 -8.53 -2.80 34.96
C GLY A 47 -7.96 -4.01 34.20
N GLU A 48 -8.29 -5.26 34.59
CA GLU A 48 -7.93 -6.46 33.85
C GLU A 48 -9.00 -6.79 32.80
N SER A 49 -8.58 -7.28 31.65
CA SER A 49 -9.48 -7.72 30.57
C SER A 49 -9.05 -9.06 30.02
N GLU A 50 -10.01 -9.92 29.71
CA GLU A 50 -9.74 -11.14 28.97
C GLU A 50 -9.19 -10.80 27.58
N ILE A 51 -8.07 -11.43 27.19
CA ILE A 51 -7.42 -11.21 25.90
C ILE A 51 -7.72 -12.38 24.97
N LEU A 52 -8.37 -12.09 23.85
CA LEU A 52 -8.58 -13.03 22.76
C LEU A 52 -7.39 -12.98 21.80
N VAL A 53 -6.75 -14.12 21.60
CA VAL A 53 -5.61 -14.28 20.67
C VAL A 53 -6.06 -15.07 19.47
N TYR A 54 -5.73 -14.60 18.26
CA TYR A 54 -6.08 -15.29 17.02
C TYR A 54 -5.15 -14.91 15.88
N PHE A 55 -5.02 -15.79 14.89
CA PHE A 55 -4.28 -15.51 13.67
C PHE A 55 -5.26 -15.14 12.53
N LYS A 56 -5.05 -13.97 11.94
CA LYS A 56 -5.78 -13.54 10.73
C LYS A 56 -4.93 -12.56 9.92
N ASN A 57 -4.15 -13.09 8.96
CA ASN A 57 -3.17 -12.31 8.18
C ASN A 57 -2.20 -11.55 9.11
N GLY A 58 -1.63 -12.26 10.08
CA GLY A 58 -0.82 -11.77 11.18
C GLY A 58 -1.39 -12.16 12.53
N PHE A 59 -0.54 -12.07 13.53
CA PHE A 59 -0.88 -12.33 14.93
C PHE A 59 -1.68 -11.18 15.50
N LYS A 60 -2.82 -11.47 16.15
CA LYS A 60 -3.73 -10.47 16.68
C LYS A 60 -4.19 -10.81 18.07
N MET A 61 -4.26 -9.77 18.90
CA MET A 61 -4.85 -9.81 20.23
C MET A 61 -5.90 -8.72 20.36
N ARG A 62 -6.94 -8.98 21.13
CA ARG A 62 -7.91 -7.94 21.51
C ARG A 62 -8.52 -8.25 22.85
N SER A 63 -8.81 -7.22 23.64
CA SER A 63 -9.66 -7.36 24.82
C SER A 63 -11.09 -7.67 24.42
N ARG A 64 -11.83 -8.35 25.31
CA ARG A 64 -13.22 -8.73 25.07
C ARG A 64 -14.12 -7.51 24.82
N ASP A 65 -13.88 -6.43 25.53
CA ASP A 65 -14.56 -5.13 25.40
C ASP A 65 -14.09 -4.31 24.18
N ASN A 66 -13.12 -4.81 23.40
CA ASN A 66 -12.50 -4.15 22.25
C ASN A 66 -11.77 -2.81 22.55
N GLN A 67 -11.51 -2.47 23.81
CA GLN A 67 -10.77 -1.25 24.14
C GLN A 67 -9.29 -1.37 23.76
N PHE A 68 -8.71 -2.57 23.87
CA PHE A 68 -7.34 -2.84 23.52
C PHE A 68 -7.26 -3.77 22.30
N LYS A 69 -6.48 -3.40 21.32
CA LYS A 69 -6.20 -4.21 20.13
C LYS A 69 -4.72 -4.15 19.83
N PHE A 70 -4.14 -5.28 19.51
CA PHE A 70 -2.75 -5.40 19.12
C PHE A 70 -2.65 -6.31 17.90
N GLN A 71 -1.73 -5.98 17.00
CA GLN A 71 -1.39 -6.79 15.86
C GLN A 71 0.11 -6.73 15.65
N ALA A 72 0.74 -7.89 15.47
CA ALA A 72 2.10 -8.02 15.02
C ALA A 72 2.13 -8.84 13.72
N GLY A 73 3.11 -8.55 12.89
CA GLY A 73 3.27 -9.27 11.63
C GLY A 73 4.48 -8.77 10.86
N GLY A 74 4.63 -9.27 9.64
CA GLY A 74 5.77 -8.92 8.83
C GLY A 74 5.55 -9.21 7.36
N ARG A 75 6.65 -9.12 6.60
CA ARG A 75 6.73 -9.58 5.22
C ARG A 75 8.15 -9.87 4.83
N ILE A 76 8.32 -10.87 3.99
CA ILE A 76 9.55 -11.18 3.29
C ILE A 76 9.24 -11.16 1.80
N MET A 77 10.04 -10.42 1.04
CA MET A 77 10.00 -10.38 -0.42
C MET A 77 11.41 -10.63 -0.92
N HIS A 78 11.59 -11.68 -1.71
CA HIS A 78 12.85 -12.07 -2.29
C HIS A 78 12.73 -12.05 -3.82
N ASP A 79 13.57 -11.26 -4.45
CA ASP A 79 13.56 -11.03 -5.89
C ASP A 79 14.75 -11.68 -6.56
N TRP A 80 14.51 -12.21 -7.75
CA TRP A 80 15.49 -12.68 -8.72
C TRP A 80 15.28 -11.92 -10.01
N GLY A 81 16.37 -11.53 -10.66
CA GLY A 81 16.35 -10.82 -11.94
C GLY A 81 17.42 -11.28 -12.89
N SER A 82 17.04 -11.38 -14.17
CA SER A 82 17.97 -11.50 -15.27
C SER A 82 17.72 -10.41 -16.30
N PHE A 83 18.79 -9.88 -16.85
CA PHE A 83 18.77 -8.68 -17.68
C PHE A 83 19.47 -8.96 -19.02
N ALA A 84 18.95 -8.36 -20.07
CA ALA A 84 19.55 -8.37 -21.40
C ALA A 84 19.40 -6.98 -22.00
N GLU A 85 20.50 -6.33 -22.21
CA GLU A 85 20.63 -5.01 -22.81
C GLU A 85 21.14 -5.08 -24.25
N ASN A 86 20.80 -4.06 -25.03
CA ASN A 86 21.44 -3.88 -26.31
C ASN A 86 22.73 -3.03 -26.18
N GLN A 87 23.59 -3.07 -27.19
CA GLN A 87 24.88 -2.37 -27.18
C GLN A 87 24.77 -0.86 -26.86
N LYS A 88 23.71 -0.18 -27.34
CA LYS A 88 23.49 1.23 -27.03
C LYS A 88 23.26 1.46 -25.55
N PHE A 89 22.43 0.61 -24.94
CA PHE A 89 22.15 0.70 -23.50
C PHE A 89 23.41 0.44 -22.68
N GLU A 90 24.16 -0.60 -23.02
CA GLU A 90 25.43 -0.93 -22.36
C GLU A 90 26.42 0.24 -22.39
N GLN A 91 26.55 0.90 -23.55
CA GLN A 91 27.42 2.08 -23.73
C GLN A 91 26.93 3.31 -22.93
N SER A 92 25.62 3.52 -22.81
CA SER A 92 25.03 4.72 -22.19
C SER A 92 24.83 4.58 -20.70
N MET A 93 24.39 3.40 -20.23
CA MET A 93 23.90 3.12 -18.89
C MET A 93 24.71 2.05 -18.14
N GLY A 94 25.64 1.38 -18.83
CA GLY A 94 26.45 0.30 -18.29
C GLY A 94 25.73 -1.07 -18.31
N ASN A 95 26.53 -2.11 -18.13
CA ASN A 95 26.05 -3.49 -18.06
C ASN A 95 25.24 -3.74 -16.79
N GLN A 96 24.16 -4.52 -16.87
CA GLN A 96 23.31 -4.89 -15.75
C GLN A 96 23.55 -6.35 -15.35
N GLU A 97 23.99 -6.55 -14.13
CA GLU A 97 24.28 -7.89 -13.63
C GLU A 97 23.00 -8.63 -13.20
N ASN A 98 22.91 -9.90 -13.57
CA ASN A 98 21.89 -10.80 -13.04
C ASN A 98 22.09 -11.00 -11.54
N GLY A 99 21.00 -11.10 -10.78
CA GLY A 99 21.15 -11.22 -9.35
C GLY A 99 19.87 -11.53 -8.60
N ALA A 100 20.04 -11.60 -7.29
CA ALA A 100 18.95 -11.80 -6.36
C ALA A 100 19.14 -10.91 -5.13
N ARG A 101 18.01 -10.49 -4.52
CA ARG A 101 18.07 -9.69 -3.29
C ARG A 101 16.82 -9.88 -2.44
N PHE A 102 16.95 -9.67 -1.14
CA PHE A 102 15.79 -9.38 -0.31
C PHE A 102 15.30 -7.96 -0.61
N ARG A 103 14.12 -7.86 -1.20
CA ARG A 103 13.53 -6.57 -1.55
C ARG A 103 12.89 -5.87 -0.35
N ARG A 104 12.31 -6.64 0.57
CA ARG A 104 11.75 -6.17 1.84
C ARG A 104 11.79 -7.29 2.87
N VAL A 105 12.31 -6.98 4.03
CA VAL A 105 12.21 -7.81 5.23
C VAL A 105 11.68 -6.92 6.35
N ARG A 106 10.36 -6.92 6.58
CA ARG A 106 9.70 -5.99 7.48
C ARG A 106 9.04 -6.68 8.65
N PHE A 107 9.11 -6.00 9.79
CA PHE A 107 8.33 -6.32 10.97
C PHE A 107 7.54 -5.11 11.41
N PHE A 108 6.30 -5.34 11.81
CA PHE A 108 5.46 -4.28 12.33
C PHE A 108 4.70 -4.70 13.57
N MET A 109 4.44 -3.73 14.44
CA MET A 109 3.48 -3.79 15.53
C MET A 109 2.52 -2.63 15.39
N ALA A 110 1.25 -2.88 15.61
CA ALA A 110 0.21 -1.88 15.56
C ALA A 110 -0.84 -2.16 16.64
N GLY A 111 -1.45 -1.13 17.15
CA GLY A 111 -2.45 -1.33 18.17
C GLY A 111 -3.42 -0.17 18.33
N MET A 112 -4.36 -0.39 19.23
CA MET A 112 -5.30 0.61 19.71
C MET A 112 -5.43 0.47 21.21
N LEU A 113 -5.30 1.59 21.91
CA LEU A 113 -5.39 1.69 23.36
C LEU A 113 -6.66 2.48 23.71
N TYR A 114 -7.45 1.96 24.65
CA TYR A 114 -8.71 2.54 25.12
C TYR A 114 -9.67 2.93 23.98
N ASN A 115 -9.58 2.23 22.84
CA ASN A 115 -10.33 2.50 21.63
C ASN A 115 -10.19 3.98 21.13
N GLN A 116 -9.17 4.71 21.59
CA GLN A 116 -8.95 6.15 21.33
C GLN A 116 -7.62 6.45 20.68
N VAL A 117 -6.54 5.78 21.08
CA VAL A 117 -5.20 6.04 20.59
C VAL A 117 -4.72 4.85 19.76
N LYS A 118 -4.39 5.08 18.50
CA LYS A 118 -3.71 4.10 17.64
C LYS A 118 -2.23 4.36 17.62
N PHE A 119 -1.45 3.31 17.50
CA PHE A 119 -0.03 3.39 17.22
C PHE A 119 0.35 2.40 16.11
N MET A 120 1.43 2.71 15.43
CA MET A 120 2.08 1.85 14.44
C MET A 120 3.59 1.98 14.61
N TRP A 121 4.27 0.85 14.51
CA TRP A 121 5.72 0.74 14.43
C TRP A 121 6.05 -0.28 13.34
N ASP A 122 6.70 0.14 12.25
CA ASP A 122 7.08 -0.68 11.09
C ASP A 122 8.53 -0.39 10.73
N ILE A 123 9.35 -1.42 10.72
CA ILE A 123 10.77 -1.36 10.35
C ILE A 123 11.05 -2.27 9.16
N ASP A 124 12.05 -1.89 8.37
CA ASP A 124 12.59 -2.68 7.27
C ASP A 124 14.04 -3.01 7.58
N VAL A 125 14.37 -4.29 7.61
CA VAL A 125 15.70 -4.81 7.89
C VAL A 125 16.36 -5.40 6.65
N ASP A 126 15.81 -5.12 5.45
CA ASP A 126 16.43 -5.51 4.18
C ASP A 126 17.76 -4.80 3.93
N GLY A 127 17.98 -3.86 4.67
CA GLY A 127 19.03 -2.93 5.02
C GLY A 127 20.10 -2.58 4.06
N GLY A 128 20.36 -3.31 3.06
CA GLY A 128 21.55 -3.03 2.26
C GLY A 128 22.75 -2.64 3.16
N ALA A 129 23.62 -1.79 2.69
CA ALA A 129 24.78 -1.29 3.47
C ALA A 129 24.43 -0.41 4.69
N ASN A 130 23.15 -0.15 4.98
CA ASN A 130 22.76 0.90 5.92
C ASN A 130 21.88 0.43 7.10
N GLY A 131 21.68 -0.87 7.28
CA GLY A 131 21.01 -1.40 8.46
C GLY A 131 19.48 -1.22 8.44
N VAL A 132 18.89 -0.99 9.61
CA VAL A 132 17.45 -0.87 9.82
C VAL A 132 16.94 0.49 9.35
N THR A 133 15.84 0.50 8.59
CA THR A 133 15.13 1.73 8.19
C THR A 133 13.75 1.81 8.82
N PHE A 134 13.36 3.00 9.27
CA PHE A 134 12.02 3.25 9.78
C PHE A 134 11.03 3.39 8.62
N LYS A 135 9.87 2.76 8.76
CA LYS A 135 8.77 2.88 7.79
C LYS A 135 7.61 3.66 8.44
N ASP A 136 6.53 3.01 8.81
CA ASP A 136 5.43 3.73 9.44
C ASP A 136 5.61 3.71 10.97
N MET A 137 5.88 4.88 11.56
CA MET A 137 6.01 5.09 13.00
C MET A 137 5.17 6.27 13.42
N TYR A 138 3.97 6.02 13.96
CA TYR A 138 3.04 7.09 14.27
C TYR A 138 2.12 6.79 15.43
N ILE A 139 1.57 7.86 16.00
CA ILE A 139 0.45 7.87 16.92
C ILE A 139 -0.72 8.53 16.19
N SER A 140 -1.93 8.00 16.34
CA SER A 140 -3.13 8.54 15.70
C SER A 140 -4.32 8.56 16.66
N PHE A 141 -5.06 9.65 16.63
CA PHE A 141 -6.27 9.90 17.42
C PHE A 141 -7.48 9.86 16.48
N PRO A 142 -8.22 8.74 16.44
CA PRO A 142 -9.37 8.60 15.57
C PRO A 142 -10.61 9.29 16.14
N ARG A 143 -11.55 9.65 15.25
CA ARG A 143 -12.91 10.14 15.61
C ARG A 143 -12.92 11.46 16.38
N ILE A 144 -11.99 12.37 16.09
CA ILE A 144 -12.08 13.73 16.58
C ILE A 144 -13.30 14.40 15.93
N PRO A 145 -14.20 15.00 16.72
CA PRO A 145 -15.38 15.68 16.17
C PRO A 145 -15.00 16.66 15.07
N VAL A 146 -15.76 16.69 13.97
CA VAL A 146 -15.56 17.53 12.77
C VAL A 146 -14.29 17.17 11.97
N LEU A 147 -13.13 17.08 12.62
CA LEU A 147 -11.81 16.87 11.98
C LEU A 147 -11.56 15.42 11.53
N GLY A 148 -12.27 14.43 12.10
CA GLY A 148 -12.10 13.03 11.76
C GLY A 148 -10.96 12.38 12.50
N ASN A 149 -9.80 12.17 11.87
CA ASN A 149 -8.64 11.54 12.49
C ASN A 149 -7.44 12.47 12.43
N PHE A 150 -6.69 12.52 13.51
CA PHE A 150 -5.39 13.19 13.59
C PHE A 150 -4.29 12.15 13.72
N GLN A 151 -3.18 12.34 13.03
CA GLN A 151 -2.03 11.44 13.07
C GLN A 151 -0.75 12.23 13.09
N VAL A 152 0.23 11.81 13.90
CA VAL A 152 1.54 12.45 14.01
C VAL A 152 2.62 11.38 14.02
N GLY A 153 3.75 11.66 13.37
CA GLY A 153 4.90 10.77 13.29
C GLY A 153 5.46 10.65 11.88
N HIS A 154 6.15 9.55 11.61
CA HIS A 154 6.72 9.22 10.30
C HIS A 154 5.81 8.23 9.57
N PHE A 155 5.24 8.61 8.45
CA PHE A 155 4.32 7.77 7.69
C PHE A 155 4.19 8.18 6.22
N LYS A 156 3.46 7.36 5.46
CA LYS A 156 3.27 7.58 4.03
C LYS A 156 2.52 8.86 3.71
N ARG A 157 3.00 9.58 2.71
CA ARG A 157 2.25 10.66 2.06
C ARG A 157 1.06 10.11 1.29
N PRO A 158 -0.08 10.79 1.31
CA PRO A 158 -1.29 10.35 0.60
C PRO A 158 -1.31 10.83 -0.86
N ALA A 159 -0.29 10.54 -1.67
CA ALA A 159 -0.09 11.26 -2.92
C ALA A 159 -0.58 10.53 -4.18
N SER A 160 -0.80 9.21 -4.17
CA SER A 160 -1.09 8.43 -5.38
C SER A 160 -1.71 7.09 -5.01
N LEU A 161 -2.59 6.54 -5.85
CA LEU A 161 -3.19 5.23 -5.65
C LEU A 161 -2.11 4.13 -5.58
N ASP A 162 -1.13 4.17 -6.49
CA ASP A 162 -0.01 3.21 -6.52
C ASP A 162 0.90 3.38 -5.30
N SER A 163 1.16 4.62 -4.87
CA SER A 163 1.96 4.91 -3.69
C SER A 163 1.28 4.46 -2.40
N VAL A 164 0.00 4.81 -2.15
CA VAL A 164 -0.71 4.45 -0.92
C VAL A 164 -1.07 2.97 -0.84
N THR A 165 -1.21 2.29 -1.97
CA THR A 165 -1.41 0.84 -2.01
C THR A 165 -0.22 0.15 -1.35
N SER A 166 -0.52 -0.78 -0.45
CA SER A 166 0.51 -1.55 0.23
C SER A 166 1.34 -2.35 -0.78
N SER A 167 2.66 -2.38 -0.61
CA SER A 167 3.54 -3.21 -1.45
C SER A 167 3.18 -4.70 -1.42
N LYS A 168 2.41 -5.14 -0.44
CA LYS A 168 1.87 -6.52 -0.37
C LYS A 168 0.81 -6.82 -1.42
N TYR A 169 0.22 -5.78 -2.04
CA TYR A 169 -0.96 -5.89 -2.91
C TYR A 169 -0.75 -5.27 -4.30
N LEU A 170 0.47 -4.85 -4.62
CA LEU A 170 0.81 -4.36 -5.96
C LEU A 170 0.62 -5.48 -6.99
N THR A 171 0.16 -5.10 -8.18
CA THR A 171 0.00 -6.03 -9.31
C THR A 171 1.33 -6.43 -9.93
N PHE A 172 2.31 -5.53 -9.92
CA PHE A 172 3.66 -5.76 -10.44
C PHE A 172 4.68 -5.73 -9.28
N LEU A 173 5.89 -6.24 -9.53
CA LEU A 173 6.95 -6.30 -8.54
C LEU A 173 7.23 -4.91 -7.96
N GLU A 174 7.37 -3.91 -8.85
CA GLU A 174 7.61 -2.53 -8.44
C GLU A 174 6.46 -1.60 -8.89
N ARG A 175 6.41 -0.43 -8.27
CA ARG A 175 5.49 0.64 -8.65
C ARG A 175 5.79 1.14 -10.05
N SER A 176 4.84 1.86 -10.64
CA SER A 176 5.01 2.49 -11.93
C SER A 176 6.08 3.58 -11.92
N LEU A 177 6.54 3.99 -13.09
CA LEU A 177 7.48 5.10 -13.25
C LEU A 177 6.91 6.42 -12.71
N ALA A 178 5.59 6.60 -12.70
CA ALA A 178 4.93 7.77 -12.11
C ALA A 178 5.24 7.96 -10.61
N ASN A 179 5.69 6.90 -9.91
CA ASN A 179 6.11 7.00 -8.51
C ASN A 179 7.43 7.78 -8.32
N THR A 180 8.13 8.15 -9.39
CA THR A 180 9.35 8.97 -9.38
C THR A 180 9.17 10.27 -8.59
N PHE A 181 8.06 10.96 -8.78
CA PHE A 181 7.81 12.27 -8.18
C PHE A 181 7.36 12.22 -6.74
N PHE A 182 6.93 11.06 -6.24
CA PHE A 182 6.38 10.95 -4.89
C PHE A 182 7.41 10.42 -3.89
N LYS A 183 7.84 11.26 -2.97
CA LYS A 183 8.53 10.81 -1.77
C LYS A 183 7.58 9.95 -0.94
N THR A 184 8.08 8.81 -0.46
CA THR A 184 7.17 7.82 0.13
C THR A 184 6.74 8.15 1.55
N ARG A 185 7.63 8.66 2.40
CA ARG A 185 7.37 8.93 3.84
C ARG A 185 8.12 10.14 4.33
N ASN A 186 7.51 10.84 5.29
CA ASN A 186 8.14 11.94 6.02
C ASN A 186 7.60 12.02 7.44
N VAL A 187 8.28 12.78 8.30
CA VAL A 187 7.79 13.15 9.63
C VAL A 187 6.86 14.35 9.50
N GLY A 188 5.72 14.29 10.17
CA GLY A 188 4.75 15.37 10.15
C GLY A 188 3.45 15.00 10.86
N PHE A 189 2.41 15.75 10.56
CA PHE A 189 1.07 15.49 11.08
C PHE A 189 0.03 15.56 9.98
N ALA A 190 -1.05 14.83 10.15
CA ALA A 190 -2.10 14.73 9.16
C ALA A 190 -3.50 14.75 9.78
N PHE A 191 -4.43 15.32 9.02
CA PHE A 191 -5.86 15.16 9.23
C PHE A 191 -6.46 14.39 8.07
N PHE A 192 -7.38 13.47 8.36
CA PHE A 192 -8.06 12.68 7.33
C PHE A 192 -9.40 12.17 7.81
N ASN A 193 -10.33 12.04 6.88
CA ASN A 193 -11.67 11.52 7.19
C ASN A 193 -12.28 10.81 5.99
N GLN A 194 -13.43 10.17 6.24
CA GLN A 194 -14.25 9.52 5.23
C GLN A 194 -15.70 9.96 5.40
N HIS A 195 -16.36 10.21 4.26
CA HIS A 195 -17.76 10.64 4.21
C HIS A 195 -18.59 9.71 3.30
N PHE A 196 -19.90 9.87 3.31
CA PHE A 196 -20.84 9.15 2.45
C PHE A 196 -20.61 7.64 2.45
N ASN A 197 -20.66 7.03 3.65
CA ASN A 197 -20.38 5.61 3.85
C ASN A 197 -19.01 5.19 3.26
N LYS A 198 -17.98 6.02 3.46
CA LYS A 198 -16.61 5.83 2.97
C LYS A 198 -16.52 5.79 1.43
N ARG A 199 -17.42 6.50 0.73
CA ARG A 199 -17.31 6.70 -0.70
C ARG A 199 -16.46 7.91 -1.07
N LEU A 200 -16.29 8.85 -0.13
CA LEU A 200 -15.37 9.98 -0.26
C LEU A 200 -14.33 9.88 0.84
N THR A 201 -13.05 10.01 0.50
CA THR A 201 -11.98 10.14 1.49
C THR A 201 -11.12 11.35 1.18
N TRP A 202 -10.71 12.06 2.21
CA TRP A 202 -9.72 13.11 2.09
C TRP A 202 -8.62 12.92 3.11
N PHE A 203 -7.42 13.37 2.75
CA PHE A 203 -6.24 13.28 3.57
C PHE A 203 -5.34 14.50 3.30
N THR A 204 -4.99 15.25 4.33
CA THR A 204 -4.04 16.38 4.24
C THR A 204 -2.90 16.13 5.23
N PHE A 205 -1.67 16.20 4.75
CA PHE A 205 -0.45 15.94 5.48
C PHE A 205 0.49 17.13 5.39
N ALA A 206 0.81 17.73 6.52
CA ALA A 206 1.87 18.71 6.65
C ALA A 206 3.12 18.03 7.20
N ASN A 207 4.25 18.18 6.52
CA ASN A 207 5.48 17.48 6.87
C ASN A 207 6.72 18.34 6.64
N LYS A 208 7.80 17.92 7.25
CA LYS A 208 9.16 18.38 6.94
C LYS A 208 9.93 17.29 6.21
N GLU A 209 10.95 17.69 5.45
CA GLU A 209 11.85 16.74 4.80
C GLU A 209 12.61 15.96 5.85
N THR A 210 12.66 14.64 5.70
CA THR A 210 13.33 13.74 6.63
C THR A 210 13.92 12.53 5.96
N SER A 211 14.97 11.98 6.54
CA SER A 211 15.53 10.67 6.17
C SER A 211 14.66 9.53 6.72
N GLU A 212 14.63 8.39 6.05
CA GLU A 212 14.07 7.15 6.60
C GLU A 212 15.02 6.46 7.59
N ARG A 213 16.23 7.00 7.84
CA ARG A 213 17.25 6.42 8.70
C ARG A 213 17.29 7.11 10.05
N PRO A 214 17.40 6.36 11.19
CA PRO A 214 17.78 6.95 12.44
C PRO A 214 19.29 7.30 12.43
N PRO A 215 19.76 8.38 13.05
CA PRO A 215 19.02 9.44 13.74
C PRO A 215 18.76 10.69 12.89
N ASP A 216 18.74 10.58 11.57
CA ASP A 216 18.73 11.73 10.64
C ASP A 216 17.34 12.39 10.51
N PHE A 217 16.60 12.49 11.58
CA PHE A 217 15.39 13.32 11.63
C PHE A 217 15.77 14.79 11.76
N THR A 218 16.38 15.35 10.72
CA THR A 218 16.56 16.80 10.67
C THR A 218 15.21 17.44 10.41
N ILE A 219 14.79 18.25 11.37
CA ILE A 219 13.53 19.02 11.31
C ILE A 219 13.82 20.43 10.78
N ASP A 220 15.01 20.68 10.30
CA ASP A 220 15.36 21.94 9.67
C ASP A 220 14.77 22.03 8.26
N GLY A 221 14.33 23.22 7.85
CA GLY A 221 13.66 23.44 6.58
C GLY A 221 12.17 23.79 6.69
N ASP A 222 11.59 24.14 5.56
CA ASP A 222 10.20 24.60 5.43
C ASP A 222 9.19 23.45 5.48
N TRP A 223 7.92 23.84 5.67
CA TRP A 223 6.82 22.90 5.70
C TRP A 223 6.34 22.55 4.29
N ASN A 224 6.22 21.29 4.03
CA ASN A 224 5.60 20.72 2.84
C ASN A 224 4.16 20.29 3.15
N VAL A 225 3.29 20.37 2.15
CA VAL A 225 1.88 19.96 2.29
C VAL A 225 1.51 19.03 1.15
N THR A 226 0.89 17.91 1.50
CA THR A 226 0.31 16.99 0.52
C THR A 226 -1.16 16.74 0.86
N SER A 227 -2.04 16.92 -0.11
CA SER A 227 -3.47 16.65 0.01
C SER A 227 -3.93 15.68 -1.07
N ARG A 228 -4.83 14.77 -0.70
CA ARG A 228 -5.46 13.83 -1.64
C ARG A 228 -6.94 13.71 -1.34
N LEU A 229 -7.75 13.79 -2.37
CA LEU A 229 -9.19 13.57 -2.35
C LEU A 229 -9.51 12.39 -3.24
N THR A 230 -10.27 11.41 -2.73
CA THR A 230 -10.70 10.27 -3.53
C THR A 230 -12.19 10.02 -3.44
N GLY A 231 -12.77 9.62 -4.56
CA GLY A 231 -14.15 9.23 -4.69
C GLY A 231 -14.32 7.79 -5.11
N LEU A 232 -15.41 7.17 -4.65
CA LEU A 232 -15.90 5.88 -5.09
C LEU A 232 -17.31 6.06 -5.65
N PRO A 233 -17.47 6.69 -6.86
CA PRO A 233 -18.77 7.04 -7.41
C PRO A 233 -19.68 5.85 -7.59
N TYR A 234 -19.10 4.70 -7.93
CA TYR A 234 -19.82 3.45 -8.10
C TYR A 234 -19.18 2.30 -7.31
N ILE A 235 -20.00 1.52 -6.65
CA ILE A 235 -19.66 0.22 -6.06
C ILE A 235 -20.90 -0.66 -6.03
N SER A 236 -20.81 -1.87 -6.59
CA SER A 236 -21.88 -2.87 -6.54
C SER A 236 -22.04 -3.46 -5.13
N GLU A 237 -23.20 -4.04 -4.82
CA GLU A 237 -23.50 -4.64 -3.52
C GLU A 237 -22.56 -5.79 -3.17
N ASP A 238 -22.19 -6.61 -4.16
CA ASP A 238 -21.23 -7.70 -4.04
C ASP A 238 -19.76 -7.24 -3.96
N HIS A 239 -19.52 -5.93 -4.11
CA HIS A 239 -18.20 -5.29 -4.15
C HIS A 239 -17.26 -5.80 -5.25
N ARG A 240 -17.81 -6.47 -6.27
CA ARG A 240 -17.02 -6.99 -7.39
C ARG A 240 -16.84 -5.97 -8.53
N ARG A 241 -17.69 -4.94 -8.55
CA ARG A 241 -17.62 -3.83 -9.52
C ARG A 241 -17.52 -2.51 -8.76
N TRP A 242 -16.54 -1.72 -9.09
CA TRP A 242 -16.35 -0.41 -8.47
C TRP A 242 -15.55 0.52 -9.38
N LEU A 243 -15.82 1.81 -9.25
CA LEU A 243 -15.10 2.90 -9.91
C LEU A 243 -14.46 3.78 -8.85
N HIS A 244 -13.16 4.01 -8.97
CA HIS A 244 -12.38 4.92 -8.15
C HIS A 244 -11.88 6.07 -9.00
N MET A 245 -11.91 7.28 -8.44
CA MET A 245 -11.30 8.50 -8.98
C MET A 245 -10.60 9.22 -7.84
N GLY A 246 -9.49 9.89 -8.14
CA GLY A 246 -8.80 10.69 -7.15
C GLY A 246 -7.94 11.79 -7.76
N LEU A 247 -7.67 12.77 -6.92
CA LEU A 247 -6.82 13.92 -7.19
C LEU A 247 -5.89 14.12 -5.99
N SER A 248 -4.62 14.36 -6.27
CA SER A 248 -3.65 14.76 -5.26
C SER A 248 -2.91 16.02 -5.68
N TRP A 249 -2.48 16.77 -4.69
CA TRP A 249 -1.62 17.93 -4.85
C TRP A 249 -0.61 17.96 -3.71
N SER A 250 0.66 18.21 -4.05
CA SER A 250 1.72 18.45 -3.09
C SER A 250 2.43 19.75 -3.40
N HIS A 251 2.67 20.54 -2.38
CA HIS A 251 3.57 21.69 -2.42
C HIS A 251 4.81 21.36 -1.60
N GLU A 252 5.96 21.45 -2.24
CA GLU A 252 7.24 21.04 -1.68
C GLU A 252 8.23 22.18 -1.74
N ASN A 253 8.91 22.46 -0.63
CA ASN A 253 10.06 23.35 -0.59
C ASN A 253 11.33 22.56 -0.91
N ALA A 254 12.16 23.07 -1.80
CA ALA A 254 13.39 22.40 -2.18
C ALA A 254 14.44 22.56 -1.07
N THR A 255 14.93 21.47 -0.53
CA THR A 255 15.93 21.46 0.55
C THR A 255 17.22 22.14 0.09
N ASN A 256 17.67 23.15 0.79
CA ASN A 256 18.84 23.97 0.40
C ASN A 256 18.70 24.59 -1.01
N ASN A 257 17.48 24.88 -1.45
CA ASN A 257 17.14 25.35 -2.79
C ASN A 257 17.61 24.41 -3.92
N LYS A 258 17.59 23.11 -3.68
CA LYS A 258 18.03 22.08 -4.64
C LYS A 258 17.07 20.90 -4.66
N VAL A 259 16.78 20.41 -5.85
CA VAL A 259 15.98 19.20 -6.03
C VAL A 259 16.61 18.30 -7.09
N THR A 260 16.50 17.00 -6.91
CA THR A 260 16.91 16.00 -7.90
C THR A 260 15.80 14.96 -8.04
N PHE A 261 15.32 14.78 -9.25
CA PHE A 261 14.42 13.67 -9.57
C PHE A 261 15.23 12.51 -10.14
N ARG A 262 15.01 11.33 -9.56
CA ARG A 262 15.64 10.08 -10.01
C ARG A 262 14.57 9.11 -10.44
N GLY A 263 14.65 8.60 -11.66
CA GLY A 263 13.68 7.69 -12.22
C GLY A 263 13.40 6.50 -11.31
N ALA A 264 12.12 6.19 -11.10
CA ALA A 264 11.72 4.95 -10.46
C ALA A 264 12.20 3.75 -11.29
N ARG A 265 12.50 2.66 -10.60
CA ARG A 265 13.08 1.46 -11.24
C ARG A 265 12.03 0.39 -11.42
N ASP A 266 12.06 -0.28 -12.56
CA ASP A 266 11.24 -1.50 -12.78
C ASP A 266 11.76 -2.69 -11.96
N SER A 267 13.04 -2.63 -11.52
CA SER A 267 13.67 -3.59 -10.61
C SER A 267 14.63 -2.88 -9.64
N GLU A 268 14.64 -3.28 -8.39
CA GLU A 268 15.62 -2.80 -7.42
C GLU A 268 16.97 -3.53 -7.49
N ILE A 269 17.10 -4.52 -8.37
CA ILE A 269 18.38 -5.19 -8.67
C ILE A 269 19.23 -4.30 -9.57
N THR A 270 18.58 -3.53 -10.48
CA THR A 270 19.27 -2.60 -11.38
C THR A 270 19.62 -1.27 -10.70
N SER A 271 20.52 -0.52 -11.30
CA SER A 271 20.80 0.87 -10.93
C SER A 271 19.65 1.81 -11.34
N THR A 272 19.70 3.05 -10.91
CA THR A 272 18.83 4.12 -11.42
C THR A 272 19.42 4.68 -12.69
N PHE A 273 18.64 4.72 -13.77
CA PHE A 273 19.14 5.10 -15.09
C PHE A 273 18.93 6.58 -15.41
N LEU A 274 17.79 7.14 -14.99
CA LEU A 274 17.42 8.52 -15.30
C LEU A 274 17.58 9.42 -14.08
N THR A 275 18.07 10.63 -14.31
CA THR A 275 18.19 11.67 -13.30
C THR A 275 18.23 13.05 -13.92
N THR A 276 17.51 14.00 -13.34
CA THR A 276 17.63 15.42 -13.73
C THR A 276 18.99 16.01 -13.39
N GLY A 277 19.81 15.30 -12.60
CA GLY A 277 20.88 15.98 -11.88
C GLY A 277 20.31 16.92 -10.81
N GLU A 278 21.16 17.72 -10.21
CA GLU A 278 20.79 18.71 -9.21
C GLU A 278 20.24 19.97 -9.91
N LEU A 279 18.98 20.31 -9.64
CA LEU A 279 18.33 21.52 -10.14
C LEU A 279 18.25 22.56 -9.01
N GLU A 280 18.67 23.78 -9.30
CA GLU A 280 18.42 24.91 -8.38
C GLU A 280 16.95 25.30 -8.45
N ALA A 281 16.22 25.08 -7.38
CA ALA A 281 14.79 25.32 -7.28
C ALA A 281 14.41 25.86 -5.89
N GLU A 282 13.38 26.71 -5.81
CA GLU A 282 12.80 27.17 -4.55
C GLU A 282 11.72 26.22 -4.08
N THR A 283 10.74 25.99 -4.94
CA THR A 283 9.59 25.14 -4.67
C THR A 283 9.26 24.27 -5.87
N PHE A 284 8.45 23.26 -5.65
CA PHE A 284 7.82 22.51 -6.74
C PHE A 284 6.45 21.99 -6.31
N ASN A 285 5.55 21.91 -7.27
CA ASN A 285 4.20 21.39 -7.08
C ASN A 285 4.04 20.08 -7.84
N ILE A 286 3.42 19.09 -7.22
CA ILE A 286 3.11 17.82 -7.85
C ILE A 286 1.59 17.67 -7.88
N ILE A 287 1.02 17.46 -9.06
CA ILE A 287 -0.40 17.19 -9.26
C ILE A 287 -0.52 15.76 -9.75
N GLY A 288 -1.35 14.97 -9.09
CA GLY A 288 -1.63 13.58 -9.48
C GLY A 288 -3.12 13.38 -9.76
N LEU A 289 -3.43 12.84 -10.93
CA LEU A 289 -4.76 12.34 -11.30
C LEU A 289 -4.74 10.83 -11.27
N GLU A 290 -5.76 10.21 -10.69
CA GLU A 290 -5.84 8.76 -10.57
C GLU A 290 -7.23 8.23 -10.89
N GLY A 291 -7.27 7.08 -11.57
CA GLY A 291 -8.49 6.36 -11.89
C GLY A 291 -8.29 4.86 -11.82
N ALA A 292 -9.32 4.16 -11.35
CA ALA A 292 -9.34 2.70 -11.42
C ALA A 292 -10.77 2.17 -11.53
N TYR A 293 -10.95 1.17 -12.35
CA TYR A 293 -12.22 0.48 -12.51
C TYR A 293 -12.02 -1.03 -12.39
N ASN A 294 -12.86 -1.68 -11.62
CA ASN A 294 -12.91 -3.13 -11.53
C ASN A 294 -14.27 -3.65 -11.97
N TRP A 295 -14.26 -4.60 -12.85
CA TRP A 295 -15.45 -5.30 -13.33
C TRP A 295 -15.25 -6.80 -13.19
N ASN A 296 -15.80 -7.37 -12.11
CA ASN A 296 -15.63 -8.77 -11.75
C ASN A 296 -14.14 -9.16 -11.72
N GLN A 297 -13.69 -10.01 -12.62
CA GLN A 297 -12.32 -10.49 -12.70
C GLN A 297 -11.36 -9.56 -13.46
N PHE A 298 -11.88 -8.51 -14.10
CA PHE A 298 -11.08 -7.55 -14.86
C PHE A 298 -10.87 -6.26 -14.06
N GLY A 299 -9.68 -5.72 -14.13
CA GLY A 299 -9.34 -4.45 -13.52
C GLY A 299 -8.50 -3.59 -14.45
N ILE A 300 -8.79 -2.30 -14.50
CA ILE A 300 -7.96 -1.27 -15.14
C ILE A 300 -7.62 -0.21 -14.11
N GLN A 301 -6.43 0.37 -14.21
CA GLN A 301 -5.96 1.45 -13.33
C GLN A 301 -4.96 2.30 -14.09
N GLY A 302 -4.97 3.61 -13.84
CA GLY A 302 -3.98 4.51 -14.38
C GLY A 302 -3.84 5.76 -13.52
N GLU A 303 -2.67 6.40 -13.62
CA GLU A 303 -2.37 7.69 -13.00
C GLU A 303 -1.54 8.53 -13.96
N TYR A 304 -1.76 9.84 -13.92
CA TYR A 304 -0.95 10.86 -14.56
C TYR A 304 -0.42 11.82 -13.50
N VAL A 305 0.85 12.13 -13.55
CA VAL A 305 1.54 12.99 -12.58
C VAL A 305 2.26 14.08 -13.32
N LEU A 306 2.03 15.32 -12.90
CA LEU A 306 2.66 16.52 -13.41
C LEU A 306 3.44 17.17 -12.28
N THR A 307 4.69 17.57 -12.54
CA THR A 307 5.55 18.26 -11.57
C THR A 307 6.01 19.59 -12.17
N ASP A 308 5.55 20.67 -11.55
CA ASP A 308 5.92 22.05 -11.88
C ASP A 308 7.00 22.53 -10.91
N ILE A 309 8.15 22.95 -11.43
CA ILE A 309 9.35 23.31 -10.65
C ILE A 309 9.62 24.77 -10.79
N GLU A 310 9.55 25.52 -9.69
CA GLU A 310 9.91 26.93 -9.62
C GLU A 310 11.43 27.05 -9.39
N ARG A 311 12.15 27.47 -10.44
CA ARG A 311 13.62 27.51 -10.44
C ARG A 311 14.13 28.93 -10.15
N LYS A 312 15.25 29.00 -9.41
CA LYS A 312 15.96 30.27 -9.14
C LYS A 312 16.65 30.84 -10.38
N ALA A 313 17.11 29.98 -11.26
CA ALA A 313 17.79 30.35 -12.50
C ALA A 313 17.34 29.41 -13.63
N GLY A 314 17.23 29.92 -14.83
CA GLY A 314 16.61 29.23 -15.96
C GLY A 314 15.09 29.39 -15.96
N GLY A 315 14.38 28.79 -16.88
CA GLY A 315 12.91 28.77 -16.90
C GLY A 315 12.35 27.81 -15.86
N ASN A 316 11.08 28.00 -15.44
CA ASN A 316 10.36 27.00 -14.66
C ASN A 316 10.28 25.69 -15.44
N GLY A 317 10.48 24.57 -14.75
CA GLY A 317 10.51 23.26 -15.35
C GLY A 317 9.19 22.51 -15.19
N LEU A 318 8.81 21.76 -16.23
CA LEU A 318 7.62 20.91 -16.22
C LEU A 318 8.00 19.49 -16.58
N LEU A 319 7.83 18.56 -15.63
CA LEU A 319 8.14 17.14 -15.81
C LEU A 319 6.87 16.31 -15.61
N ASP A 320 6.76 15.18 -16.30
CA ASP A 320 5.59 14.34 -16.15
C ASP A 320 5.88 12.83 -16.21
N ALA A 321 4.91 12.07 -15.75
CA ALA A 321 4.89 10.62 -15.88
C ALA A 321 3.46 10.10 -15.85
N PHE A 322 3.24 8.99 -16.52
CA PHE A 322 1.97 8.29 -16.42
C PHE A 322 2.13 6.78 -16.51
N TYR A 323 1.09 6.09 -16.12
CA TYR A 323 0.93 4.68 -16.45
C TYR A 323 -0.54 4.33 -16.65
N VAL A 324 -0.74 3.25 -17.39
CA VAL A 324 -2.00 2.52 -17.45
C VAL A 324 -1.70 1.03 -17.30
N GLN A 325 -2.50 0.33 -16.50
CA GLN A 325 -2.38 -1.12 -16.31
C GLN A 325 -3.73 -1.81 -16.35
N GLY A 326 -3.73 -2.99 -16.98
CA GLY A 326 -4.85 -3.91 -17.00
C GLY A 326 -4.51 -5.19 -16.24
N SER A 327 -5.51 -5.84 -15.67
CA SER A 327 -5.34 -7.14 -15.02
C SER A 327 -6.57 -8.03 -15.17
N TRP A 328 -6.33 -9.33 -15.26
CA TRP A 328 -7.36 -10.35 -15.40
C TRP A 328 -7.05 -11.54 -14.48
N TYR A 329 -7.99 -11.86 -13.59
CA TYR A 329 -7.93 -13.07 -12.78
C TYR A 329 -8.55 -14.24 -13.54
N LEU A 330 -7.71 -15.15 -14.02
CA LEU A 330 -8.13 -16.34 -14.79
C LEU A 330 -9.03 -17.27 -13.97
N THR A 331 -8.87 -17.27 -12.67
CA THR A 331 -9.59 -18.10 -11.70
C THR A 331 -10.87 -17.45 -11.14
N GLY A 332 -11.27 -16.28 -11.68
CA GLY A 332 -12.55 -15.65 -11.40
C GLY A 332 -12.62 -14.74 -10.17
N GLU A 333 -11.49 -14.45 -9.52
CA GLU A 333 -11.41 -13.49 -8.41
C GLU A 333 -11.60 -12.05 -8.90
N ASN A 334 -11.57 -11.11 -7.96
CA ASN A 334 -11.64 -9.68 -8.25
C ASN A 334 -10.67 -8.87 -7.40
N ARG A 335 -10.24 -7.73 -7.90
CA ARG A 335 -9.49 -6.75 -7.12
C ARG A 335 -10.40 -6.14 -6.06
N ARG A 336 -9.95 -6.16 -4.82
CA ARG A 336 -10.69 -5.60 -3.70
C ARG A 336 -10.26 -4.17 -3.44
N TYR A 337 -11.21 -3.34 -3.03
CA TYR A 337 -10.98 -1.94 -2.73
C TYR A 337 -10.99 -1.67 -1.22
N TYR A 338 -10.04 -0.89 -0.72
CA TYR A 338 -9.96 -0.49 0.68
C TYR A 338 -10.53 0.91 0.88
N ARG A 339 -11.81 0.97 1.18
CA ARG A 339 -12.61 2.19 1.25
C ARG A 339 -12.16 3.21 2.31
N LYS A 340 -11.32 2.81 3.29
CA LYS A 340 -10.89 3.71 4.37
C LYS A 340 -9.84 4.70 3.94
N ASN A 341 -9.03 4.38 2.94
CA ASN A 341 -7.94 5.22 2.46
C ASN A 341 -7.86 5.32 0.93
N GLY A 342 -8.91 4.90 0.22
CA GLY A 342 -8.93 4.98 -1.23
C GLY A 342 -7.79 4.21 -1.90
N ALA A 343 -7.60 2.92 -1.57
CA ALA A 343 -6.48 2.10 -2.06
C ALA A 343 -6.92 0.68 -2.44
N ILE A 344 -6.05 -0.04 -3.13
CA ILE A 344 -6.26 -1.47 -3.40
C ILE A 344 -6.04 -2.27 -2.12
N ALA A 345 -6.96 -3.19 -1.85
CA ALA A 345 -6.95 -4.03 -0.66
C ALA A 345 -6.24 -5.36 -0.89
N ARG A 346 -6.05 -6.11 0.21
CA ARG A 346 -5.52 -7.48 0.19
C ARG A 346 -6.34 -8.36 -0.75
N PHE A 347 -5.63 -9.05 -1.61
CA PHE A 347 -6.17 -10.10 -2.45
C PHE A 347 -6.58 -11.32 -1.60
N ARG A 348 -7.53 -12.10 -2.08
CA ARG A 348 -7.94 -13.37 -1.48
C ARG A 348 -8.37 -14.34 -2.58
N PRO A 349 -7.65 -15.46 -2.74
CA PRO A 349 -8.10 -16.53 -3.64
C PRO A 349 -9.48 -17.05 -3.22
N ASN A 350 -10.28 -17.47 -4.19
CA ASN A 350 -11.52 -18.20 -3.93
C ASN A 350 -11.23 -19.52 -3.20
N GLN A 351 -10.11 -20.16 -3.55
CA GLN A 351 -9.59 -21.36 -2.92
C GLN A 351 -8.08 -21.22 -2.72
N ASN A 352 -7.58 -21.55 -1.54
CA ASN A 352 -6.15 -21.57 -1.28
C ASN A 352 -5.49 -22.72 -2.04
N PHE A 353 -4.28 -22.49 -2.52
CA PHE A 353 -3.44 -23.56 -3.06
C PHE A 353 -3.08 -24.55 -1.96
N SER A 354 -3.06 -25.84 -2.28
CA SER A 354 -2.59 -26.89 -1.40
C SER A 354 -1.91 -28.00 -2.19
N TRP A 355 -0.75 -28.42 -1.71
CA TRP A 355 -0.02 -29.61 -2.20
C TRP A 355 -0.68 -30.91 -1.74
N ASP A 356 -1.31 -30.89 -0.57
CA ASP A 356 -1.93 -32.03 0.06
C ASP A 356 -3.42 -31.78 0.30
N LYS A 357 -4.25 -32.67 -0.24
CA LYS A 357 -5.71 -32.64 -0.06
C LYS A 357 -6.16 -32.69 1.40
N LYS A 358 -5.31 -33.21 2.30
CA LYS A 358 -5.55 -33.28 3.75
C LYS A 358 -5.63 -31.92 4.43
N TRP A 359 -4.89 -30.90 3.90
CA TRP A 359 -4.73 -29.59 4.54
C TRP A 359 -5.60 -28.49 3.94
N SER A 360 -6.39 -28.80 2.91
CA SER A 360 -7.29 -27.86 2.27
C SER A 360 -8.72 -28.35 2.30
N GLU A 361 -9.65 -27.45 2.60
CA GLU A 361 -11.09 -27.64 2.33
C GLU A 361 -11.36 -27.56 0.81
N GLY A 362 -10.62 -28.34 0.00
CA GLY A 362 -10.74 -28.37 -1.47
C GLY A 362 -9.39 -28.40 -2.19
N ASN A 363 -9.38 -28.91 -3.41
CA ASN A 363 -8.22 -28.94 -4.31
C ASN A 363 -7.97 -27.57 -4.94
N GLY A 364 -7.71 -26.55 -4.13
CA GLY A 364 -7.50 -25.20 -4.62
C GLY A 364 -6.18 -25.07 -5.38
N THR A 365 -6.24 -24.41 -6.51
CA THR A 365 -5.05 -24.06 -7.31
C THR A 365 -4.43 -22.72 -6.87
N GLY A 366 -5.02 -22.05 -5.89
CA GLY A 366 -4.76 -20.64 -5.64
C GLY A 366 -5.44 -19.79 -6.70
N ALA A 367 -4.99 -18.56 -6.89
CA ALA A 367 -5.50 -17.69 -7.95
C ALA A 367 -4.41 -17.27 -8.92
N LEU A 368 -4.75 -17.21 -10.20
CA LEU A 368 -3.87 -16.78 -11.27
C LEU A 368 -4.34 -15.44 -11.84
N GLN A 369 -3.43 -14.49 -11.91
CA GLN A 369 -3.67 -13.17 -12.50
C GLN A 369 -2.66 -12.90 -13.62
N LEU A 370 -3.18 -12.53 -14.79
CA LEU A 370 -2.41 -11.90 -15.86
C LEU A 370 -2.54 -10.38 -15.74
N ALA A 371 -1.48 -9.68 -16.10
CA ALA A 371 -1.48 -8.22 -16.07
C ALA A 371 -0.57 -7.65 -17.15
N VAL A 372 -0.90 -6.44 -17.60
CA VAL A 372 -0.09 -5.64 -18.50
C VAL A 372 -0.03 -4.21 -17.98
N ARG A 373 1.14 -3.57 -18.07
CA ARG A 373 1.31 -2.14 -17.75
C ARG A 373 2.16 -1.48 -18.82
N TYR A 374 1.71 -0.34 -19.29
CA TYR A 374 2.55 0.65 -19.96
C TYR A 374 2.81 1.80 -19.01
N SER A 375 4.05 2.24 -18.93
CA SER A 375 4.48 3.30 -18.02
C SER A 375 5.51 4.17 -18.72
N GLU A 376 5.38 5.48 -18.59
CA GLU A 376 6.27 6.48 -19.20
C GLU A 376 6.69 7.51 -18.15
N LEU A 377 7.94 7.93 -18.20
CA LEU A 377 8.54 8.97 -17.38
C LEU A 377 9.35 9.87 -18.31
N ASP A 378 9.03 11.15 -18.32
CA ASP A 378 9.83 12.19 -18.99
C ASP A 378 10.42 13.15 -17.95
N LEU A 379 11.74 13.18 -17.90
CA LEU A 379 12.53 14.10 -17.08
C LEU A 379 13.19 15.19 -17.91
N ASN A 380 12.66 15.48 -19.10
CA ASN A 380 13.18 16.52 -19.99
C ASN A 380 12.23 17.70 -20.01
N ASP A 381 12.81 18.90 -19.97
CA ASP A 381 12.18 20.15 -20.35
C ASP A 381 13.23 21.05 -21.01
N SER A 382 13.26 21.05 -22.33
CA SER A 382 14.23 21.81 -23.10
C SER A 382 14.07 23.33 -22.90
N GLY A 383 12.86 23.82 -22.66
CA GLY A 383 12.58 25.23 -22.37
C GLY A 383 13.18 25.69 -21.05
N ALA A 384 13.25 24.82 -20.08
CA ALA A 384 13.88 25.02 -18.79
C ALA A 384 15.36 24.54 -18.74
N GLY A 385 15.89 23.95 -19.81
CA GLY A 385 17.22 23.38 -19.84
C GLY A 385 17.38 22.16 -18.95
N ILE A 386 16.32 21.37 -18.74
CA ILE A 386 16.35 20.13 -18.01
C ILE A 386 16.48 18.97 -18.99
N ALA A 387 17.44 18.08 -18.77
CA ALA A 387 17.81 16.99 -19.66
C ALA A 387 18.02 15.68 -18.87
N GLY A 388 16.99 15.23 -18.18
CA GLY A 388 17.03 14.05 -17.29
C GLY A 388 16.81 12.71 -17.98
N GLY A 389 16.40 12.73 -19.26
CA GLY A 389 16.10 11.57 -20.09
C GLY A 389 14.65 11.10 -19.96
N GLU A 390 14.29 10.15 -20.84
CA GLU A 390 12.96 9.56 -20.92
C GLU A 390 13.04 8.03 -20.81
N GLN A 391 12.06 7.43 -20.15
CA GLN A 391 11.90 5.97 -20.08
C GLN A 391 10.47 5.56 -20.42
N LYS A 392 10.34 4.56 -21.30
CA LYS A 392 9.08 3.90 -21.68
C LYS A 392 9.18 2.43 -21.38
N SER A 393 8.31 1.91 -20.52
CA SER A 393 8.34 0.51 -20.09
C SER A 393 7.01 -0.20 -20.38
N LEU A 394 7.09 -1.34 -21.05
CA LEU A 394 5.99 -2.31 -21.16
C LEU A 394 6.29 -3.48 -20.24
N THR A 395 5.39 -3.75 -19.28
CA THR A 395 5.51 -4.86 -18.34
C THR A 395 4.38 -5.86 -18.53
N LEU A 396 4.71 -7.14 -18.71
CA LEU A 396 3.77 -8.24 -18.64
C LEU A 396 3.96 -8.95 -17.29
N GLY A 397 2.87 -9.21 -16.58
CA GLY A 397 2.87 -9.82 -15.25
C GLY A 397 2.06 -11.10 -15.18
N LEU A 398 2.60 -12.10 -14.50
CA LEU A 398 1.90 -13.30 -14.08
C LEU A 398 2.03 -13.42 -12.56
N ASN A 399 0.90 -13.40 -11.85
CA ASN A 399 0.87 -13.57 -10.41
C ASN A 399 0.14 -14.85 -10.04
N TRP A 400 0.77 -15.66 -9.21
CA TRP A 400 0.18 -16.83 -8.59
C TRP A 400 0.01 -16.58 -7.10
N GLU A 401 -1.21 -16.25 -6.72
CA GLU A 401 -1.60 -16.02 -5.33
C GLU A 401 -1.93 -17.38 -4.69
N LEU A 402 -1.00 -17.94 -3.93
CA LEU A 402 -1.17 -19.25 -3.32
C LEU A 402 -2.25 -19.24 -2.23
N ASN A 403 -2.26 -18.19 -1.43
CA ASN A 403 -3.24 -17.94 -0.37
C ASN A 403 -3.24 -16.42 -0.04
N PRO A 404 -4.05 -15.92 0.89
CA PRO A 404 -4.10 -14.49 1.20
C PRO A 404 -2.79 -13.85 1.67
N VAL A 405 -1.76 -14.64 1.99
CA VAL A 405 -0.51 -14.16 2.60
C VAL A 405 0.74 -14.60 1.85
N SER A 406 0.64 -15.42 0.82
CA SER A 406 1.79 -15.84 0.02
C SER A 406 1.49 -15.88 -1.47
N ARG A 407 2.48 -15.46 -2.28
CA ARG A 407 2.38 -15.43 -3.74
C ARG A 407 3.74 -15.54 -4.42
N ILE A 408 3.71 -15.97 -5.67
CA ILE A 408 4.84 -15.93 -6.61
C ILE A 408 4.44 -14.99 -7.74
N MET A 409 5.35 -14.10 -8.12
CA MET A 409 5.12 -13.12 -9.18
C MET A 409 6.22 -13.25 -10.23
N TYR A 410 5.85 -13.12 -11.48
CA TYR A 410 6.77 -12.99 -12.61
C TYR A 410 6.45 -11.74 -13.40
N ASN A 411 7.47 -10.95 -13.74
CA ASN A 411 7.37 -9.81 -14.64
C ASN A 411 8.38 -9.94 -15.78
N PHE A 412 7.90 -9.81 -17.00
CA PHE A 412 8.70 -9.50 -18.16
C PHE A 412 8.61 -8.00 -18.42
N VAL A 413 9.73 -7.30 -18.46
CA VAL A 413 9.80 -5.86 -18.70
C VAL A 413 10.62 -5.58 -19.95
N HIS A 414 10.06 -4.80 -20.87
CA HIS A 414 10.78 -4.21 -21.99
C HIS A 414 10.80 -2.70 -21.82
N ALA A 415 11.96 -2.16 -21.45
CA ALA A 415 12.18 -0.73 -21.25
C ALA A 415 13.02 -0.15 -22.40
N LYS A 416 12.63 1.04 -22.86
CA LYS A 416 13.36 1.86 -23.81
C LYS A 416 13.74 3.16 -23.15
N PHE A 417 14.92 3.66 -23.48
CA PHE A 417 15.48 4.87 -22.90
C PHE A 417 15.89 5.85 -24.00
N SER A 418 15.68 7.14 -23.72
CA SER A 418 16.24 8.23 -24.48
C SER A 418 17.00 9.16 -23.52
N ASP A 419 18.05 9.82 -23.99
CA ASP A 419 18.78 10.80 -23.20
C ASP A 419 18.06 12.17 -23.17
N GLY A 420 18.70 13.15 -22.54
CA GLY A 420 18.15 14.50 -22.42
C GLY A 420 18.02 15.27 -23.75
N THR A 421 18.57 14.77 -24.83
CA THR A 421 18.39 15.33 -26.20
C THR A 421 17.29 14.60 -26.97
N GLY A 422 16.71 13.53 -26.40
CA GLY A 422 15.80 12.65 -27.09
C GLY A 422 16.45 11.58 -27.95
N ALA A 423 17.78 11.48 -27.92
CA ALA A 423 18.50 10.44 -28.66
C ALA A 423 18.30 9.06 -27.98
N ASP A 424 18.16 8.02 -28.82
CA ASP A 424 17.96 6.64 -28.34
C ASP A 424 19.20 6.17 -27.54
N SER A 425 19.02 5.92 -26.25
CA SER A 425 20.02 5.42 -25.31
C SER A 425 19.95 3.91 -25.10
N GLY A 426 19.05 3.24 -25.81
CA GLY A 426 18.98 1.79 -25.85
C GLY A 426 17.80 1.15 -25.17
N LYS A 427 17.89 -0.16 -24.97
CA LYS A 427 16.79 -1.01 -24.47
C LYS A 427 17.31 -1.99 -23.43
N LEU A 428 16.49 -2.22 -22.43
CA LEU A 428 16.70 -3.23 -21.39
C LEU A 428 15.51 -4.20 -21.36
N ILE A 429 15.79 -5.48 -21.42
CA ILE A 429 14.82 -6.55 -21.17
C ILE A 429 15.12 -7.13 -19.80
N SER A 430 14.10 -7.23 -18.95
CA SER A 430 14.24 -7.80 -17.61
C SER A 430 13.24 -8.93 -17.40
N ASN A 431 13.73 -10.06 -16.89
CA ASN A 431 12.90 -11.16 -16.39
C ASN A 431 13.04 -11.19 -14.86
N LEU A 432 11.94 -10.95 -14.17
CA LEU A 432 11.94 -10.75 -12.74
C LEU A 432 10.99 -11.74 -12.06
N VAL A 433 11.44 -12.40 -10.99
CA VAL A 433 10.63 -13.30 -10.18
C VAL A 433 10.65 -12.82 -8.74
N ARG A 434 9.50 -12.78 -8.07
CA ARG A 434 9.39 -12.49 -6.63
C ARG A 434 8.69 -13.61 -5.92
N PHE A 435 9.28 -14.05 -4.81
CA PHE A 435 8.64 -14.87 -3.79
C PHE A 435 8.26 -13.97 -2.62
N GLN A 436 6.99 -14.00 -2.25
CA GLN A 436 6.48 -13.15 -1.18
C GLN A 436 5.67 -13.94 -0.17
N VAL A 437 5.95 -13.67 1.11
CA VAL A 437 5.10 -14.06 2.24
C VAL A 437 4.87 -12.86 3.14
N ASP A 438 3.65 -12.72 3.67
CA ASP A 438 3.33 -11.74 4.71
C ASP A 438 2.44 -12.38 5.79
N PHE A 439 2.66 -12.04 7.02
CA PHE A 439 2.00 -12.63 8.18
C PHE A 439 1.64 -11.58 9.21
#